data_ec06da0eb3f9325f8c62aaf6f6f4195c
#
_entry.id   ec06da0eb3f9325f8c62aaf6f6f4195c
#
_cell.length_a   1.000
_cell.length_b   1.000
_cell.length_c   1.000
_cell.angle_alpha   90.00
_cell.angle_beta   90.00
_cell.angle_gamma   90.00
#
_symmetry.space_group_name_H-M   'P 1'
#
loop_
_entity.id
_entity.type
_entity.pdbx_description
1 polymer ?
#
loop_
_entity_poly.entity_id
_entity_poly.type
_entity_poly.pdbx_seq_one_letter_code
_entity_poly.pdbx_strand_id
1 'polypeptide(L)' 'MNFREAIDALCTTLGHEDVAKALGVSVQTVRQARLKQDSDAFRAPPKNWKKGIIRLAESRITYYRKLIEKLRIAD' A
#
# COMPACT_ATOMS: atom_id res chain seq x y z
N MET A 1 9.43 -8.88 6.83
CA MET A 1 9.35 -7.69 5.94
C MET A 1 8.97 -6.48 6.77
N ASN A 2 9.74 -5.40 6.68
CA ASN A 2 9.43 -4.15 7.37
C ASN A 2 8.53 -3.25 6.50
N PHE A 3 8.10 -2.11 7.07
CA PHE A 3 7.20 -1.19 6.38
C PHE A 3 7.81 -0.68 5.06
N ARG A 4 9.07 -0.27 5.10
CA ARG A 4 9.75 0.25 3.91
C ARG A 4 9.79 -0.77 2.78
N GLU A 5 10.13 -2.01 3.09
CA GLU A 5 10.17 -3.10 2.11
C GLU A 5 8.79 -3.38 1.52
N ALA A 6 7.76 -3.39 2.38
CA ALA A 6 6.38 -3.60 1.95
C ALA A 6 5.92 -2.49 1.00
N ILE A 7 6.22 -1.23 1.35
CA ILE A 7 5.82 -0.09 0.51
C ILE A 7 6.61 -0.07 -0.79
N ASP A 8 7.90 -0.40 -0.76
CA ASP A 8 8.69 -0.49 -1.98
C ASP A 8 8.10 -1.52 -2.96
N ALA A 9 7.65 -2.66 -2.45
CA ALA A 9 7.01 -3.68 -3.27
C ALA A 9 5.67 -3.21 -3.85
N LEU A 10 4.85 -2.52 -3.05
CA LEU A 10 3.56 -1.99 -3.50
C LEU A 10 3.71 -0.85 -4.51
N CYS A 11 4.67 0.03 -4.30
CA CYS A 11 4.82 1.24 -5.12
C CYS A 11 5.35 0.97 -6.54
N THR A 12 5.60 -0.28 -6.88
CA THR A 12 5.81 -0.66 -8.28
C THR A 12 4.52 -0.55 -9.09
N THR A 13 3.35 -0.67 -8.43
CA THR A 13 2.04 -0.66 -9.08
C THR A 13 1.04 0.31 -8.47
N LEU A 14 1.27 0.75 -7.23
CA LEU A 14 0.35 1.62 -6.49
C LEU A 14 1.09 2.88 -6.03
N GLY A 15 0.36 4.00 -5.93
CA GLY A 15 0.92 5.24 -5.43
C GLY A 15 0.84 5.34 -3.90
N HIS A 16 1.58 6.30 -3.34
CA HIS A 16 1.53 6.59 -1.90
C HIS A 16 0.11 6.96 -1.44
N GLU A 17 -0.69 7.55 -2.33
CA GLU A 17 -2.07 7.94 -2.03
C GLU A 17 -2.94 6.74 -1.68
N ASP A 18 -2.79 5.65 -2.43
CA ASP A 18 -3.53 4.41 -2.17
C ASP A 18 -3.17 3.83 -0.80
N VAL A 19 -1.89 3.84 -0.47
CA VAL A 19 -1.39 3.35 0.82
C VAL A 19 -1.90 4.23 1.96
N ALA A 20 -1.80 5.55 1.79
CA ALA A 20 -2.26 6.51 2.80
C ALA A 20 -3.74 6.31 3.11
N LYS A 21 -4.55 6.16 2.07
CA LYS A 21 -5.98 5.93 2.21
C LYS A 21 -6.28 4.62 2.93
N ALA A 22 -5.56 3.55 2.58
CA ALA A 22 -5.74 2.25 3.22
C ALA A 22 -5.37 2.26 4.70
N LEU A 23 -4.37 3.06 5.08
CA LEU A 23 -3.90 3.17 6.46
C LEU A 23 -4.61 4.25 7.27
N GLY A 24 -5.42 5.10 6.62
CA GLY A 24 -6.11 6.20 7.28
C GLY A 24 -5.15 7.31 7.72
N VAL A 25 -4.08 7.53 6.98
CA VAL A 25 -3.08 8.56 7.29
C VAL A 25 -2.84 9.45 6.07
N SER A 26 -2.04 10.51 6.25
CA SER A 26 -1.69 11.39 5.15
C SER A 26 -0.59 10.78 4.28
N VAL A 27 -0.49 11.25 3.04
CA VAL A 27 0.61 10.86 2.13
C VAL A 27 1.96 11.19 2.75
N GLN A 28 2.06 12.33 3.42
CA GLN A 28 3.29 12.74 4.10
C GLN A 28 3.70 11.71 5.17
N THR A 29 2.74 11.19 5.92
CA THR A 29 3.01 10.15 6.93
C THR A 29 3.59 8.89 6.28
N VAL A 30 3.04 8.47 5.14
CA VAL A 30 3.56 7.31 4.39
C VAL A 30 5.00 7.56 3.95
N ARG A 31 5.27 8.73 3.38
CA ARG A 31 6.62 9.09 2.92
C ARG A 31 7.63 9.10 4.05
N GLN A 32 7.26 9.67 5.19
CA GLN A 32 8.15 9.74 6.36
C GLN A 32 8.42 8.36 6.95
N ALA A 33 7.42 7.49 7.00
CA ALA A 33 7.58 6.12 7.51
C ALA A 33 8.39 5.23 6.56
N ARG A 34 8.47 5.59 5.29
CA ARG A 34 9.25 4.87 4.28
C ARG A 34 10.73 5.22 4.31
N LEU A 35 11.10 6.31 4.98
CA LEU A 35 12.51 6.72 5.10
C LEU A 35 13.31 5.73 5.93
N LYS A 36 14.63 5.81 5.84
CA LYS A 36 15.52 5.04 6.72
C LYS A 36 15.31 5.48 8.16
N GLN A 37 15.37 4.54 9.10
CA GLN A 37 15.12 4.83 10.51
C GLN A 37 16.08 5.83 11.11
N ASP A 38 17.29 5.97 10.57
CA ASP A 38 18.28 6.94 11.03
C ASP A 38 18.08 8.34 10.45
N SER A 39 17.10 8.54 9.58
CA SER A 39 16.78 9.86 9.02
C SER A 39 16.05 10.71 10.06
N ASP A 40 16.41 12.01 10.14
CA ASP A 40 15.74 12.94 11.04
C ASP A 40 14.26 13.11 10.73
N ALA A 41 13.88 12.93 9.48
CA ALA A 41 12.49 13.06 9.04
C ALA A 41 11.67 11.78 9.22
N PHE A 42 12.31 10.68 9.63
CA PHE A 42 11.60 9.42 9.83
C PHE A 42 10.50 9.53 10.89
N ARG A 43 9.35 8.92 10.60
CA ARG A 43 8.27 8.74 11.56
C ARG A 43 7.77 7.32 11.45
N ALA A 44 7.54 6.68 12.58
CA ALA A 44 7.07 5.31 12.60
C ALA A 44 5.70 5.17 11.93
N PRO A 45 5.44 4.07 11.19
CA PRO A 45 4.12 3.83 10.63
C PRO A 45 3.11 3.46 11.74
N PRO A 46 1.80 3.48 11.43
CA PRO A 46 0.80 3.00 12.40
C PRO A 46 1.10 1.57 12.85
N LYS A 47 0.74 1.23 14.08
CA LYS A 47 1.03 -0.09 14.65
C LYS A 47 0.40 -1.23 13.85
N ASN A 48 -0.78 -1.00 13.29
CA ASN A 48 -1.53 -2.01 12.55
C ASN A 48 -1.35 -1.90 11.04
N TRP A 49 -0.25 -1.35 10.60
CA TRP A 49 -0.01 -1.11 9.17
C TRP A 49 -0.06 -2.40 8.33
N LYS A 50 0.39 -3.53 8.88
CA LYS A 50 0.38 -4.80 8.15
C LYS A 50 -1.03 -5.21 7.73
N LYS A 51 -2.00 -5.08 8.63
CA LYS A 51 -3.40 -5.39 8.33
C LYS A 51 -3.94 -4.49 7.21
N GLY A 52 -3.64 -3.21 7.26
CA GLY A 52 -4.06 -2.26 6.24
C GLY A 52 -3.47 -2.60 4.87
N ILE A 53 -2.19 -2.94 4.82
CA ILE A 53 -1.51 -3.31 3.57
C ILE A 53 -2.06 -4.62 3.02
N ILE A 54 -2.31 -5.62 3.87
CA ILE A 54 -2.90 -6.89 3.44
C ILE A 54 -4.27 -6.65 2.83
N ARG A 55 -5.12 -5.84 3.47
CA ARG A 55 -6.46 -5.52 2.95
C ARG A 55 -6.38 -4.81 1.60
N LEU A 56 -5.43 -3.88 1.45
CA LEU A 56 -5.22 -3.18 0.19
C LEU A 56 -4.84 -4.16 -0.92
N ALA A 57 -3.89 -5.04 -0.66
CA ALA A 57 -3.46 -6.04 -1.62
C ALA A 57 -4.62 -6.98 -2.00
N GLU A 58 -5.38 -7.46 -1.01
CA GLU A 58 -6.53 -8.33 -1.25
C GLU A 58 -7.61 -7.64 -2.09
N SER A 59 -7.87 -6.34 -1.84
CA SER A 59 -8.85 -5.59 -2.62
C SER A 59 -8.43 -5.48 -4.09
N ARG A 60 -7.13 -5.34 -4.35
CA ARG A 60 -6.60 -5.29 -5.73
C ARG A 60 -6.71 -6.64 -6.41
N ILE A 61 -6.45 -7.74 -5.70
CA ILE A 61 -6.64 -9.08 -6.23
C ILE A 61 -8.10 -9.29 -6.67
N THR A 62 -9.04 -8.91 -5.82
CA THR A 62 -10.48 -9.03 -6.11
C THR A 62 -10.86 -8.18 -7.31
N TYR A 63 -10.37 -6.94 -7.37
CA TYR A 63 -10.62 -6.03 -8.48
C TYR A 63 -10.16 -6.62 -9.81
N TYR A 64 -8.92 -7.11 -9.85
CA TYR A 64 -8.36 -7.67 -11.09
C TYR A 64 -9.05 -8.98 -11.50
N ARG A 65 -9.45 -9.82 -10.56
CA ARG A 65 -10.23 -11.04 -10.86
C ARG A 65 -11.54 -10.69 -11.55
N LYS A 66 -12.26 -9.69 -11.05
CA LYS A 66 -13.51 -9.23 -11.66
C LYS A 66 -13.28 -8.65 -13.05
N LEU A 67 -12.23 -7.90 -13.24
CA LEU A 67 -11.87 -7.35 -14.54
C LEU A 67 -11.59 -8.47 -15.54
N ILE A 68 -10.81 -9.46 -15.15
CA ILE A 68 -10.49 -10.62 -16.00
C ILE A 68 -11.76 -11.34 -16.41
N GLU A 69 -12.69 -11.57 -15.50
CA GLU A 69 -13.97 -12.21 -15.79
C GLU A 69 -14.78 -11.43 -16.82
N LYS A 70 -14.87 -10.10 -16.64
CA LYS A 70 -15.58 -9.23 -17.57
C LYS A 70 -14.97 -9.28 -18.97
N LEU A 71 -13.65 -9.27 -19.06
CA LEU A 71 -12.96 -9.32 -20.33
C LEU A 71 -13.18 -10.66 -21.05
N ARG A 72 -13.22 -11.75 -20.30
CA ARG A 72 -13.48 -13.08 -20.88
C ARG A 72 -14.91 -13.22 -21.40
N ILE A 73 -15.88 -12.66 -20.69
CA ILE A 73 -17.30 -12.74 -21.07
C ILE A 73 -17.60 -11.82 -22.26
N ALA A 74 -16.92 -10.67 -22.36
CA ALA A 74 -17.15 -9.68 -23.40
C ALA A 74 -16.76 -10.12 -24.80
N ASP A 75 -15.99 -11.19 -24.93
CA ASP A 75 -15.65 -11.79 -26.22
C ASP A 75 -16.80 -12.66 -26.70
#